data_dd5bced0eaa14c08f56ec19d736eb57d
#
_entry.id   dd5bced0eaa14c08f56ec19d736eb57d
#
_cell.length_a   1.000
_cell.length_b   1.000
_cell.length_c   1.000
_cell.angle_alpha   90.00
_cell.angle_beta   90.00
_cell.angle_gamma   90.00
#
_symmetry.space_group_name_H-M   'P 1'
#
loop_
_entity.id
_entity.type
_entity.pdbx_description
1 polymer ?
#
loop_
_entity_poly.entity_id
_entity_poly.type
_entity_poly.pdbx_seq_one_letter_code
_entity_poly.pdbx_strand_id
1 'polypeptide(L)'
;MSVDDILLDVEQRMEKAVDVLKHSLAGIRTGRANPGLVDSLRVEVYGSPTPIKQVASVGAPEPTQIVIRPYDPGTIKDIEKAIQASDLGFTPLSDGRVIRLNVPPLSTEVRRNMVGRIKELDEECKVAIRNIRRDGNKTCDQQQKDKALSEDQRDDTKKEIQELTKTYETQANKMAAAREKDVMDE
;
A
#
# COMPACT_ATOMS: atom_id res chain seq x y z
N MET A 1 2.80 26.83 20.41
CA MET A 1 2.15 25.61 19.85
C MET A 1 1.29 25.04 20.98
N SER A 2 0.01 24.86 20.77
CA SER A 2 -0.88 24.31 21.79
C SER A 2 -0.70 22.79 21.91
N VAL A 3 -1.27 22.18 22.99
CA VAL A 3 -1.30 20.71 23.14
C VAL A 3 -1.96 20.06 21.93
N ASP A 4 -3.11 20.60 21.52
CA ASP A 4 -3.88 20.07 20.38
C ASP A 4 -3.09 20.13 19.07
N ASP A 5 -2.32 21.21 18.85
CA ASP A 5 -1.47 21.34 17.65
C ASP A 5 -0.38 20.25 17.62
N ILE A 6 0.23 19.95 18.78
CA ILE A 6 1.27 18.93 18.89
C ILE A 6 0.68 17.54 18.62
N LEU A 7 -0.44 17.23 19.24
CA LEU A 7 -1.11 15.92 19.06
C LEU A 7 -1.57 15.73 17.62
N LEU A 8 -2.14 16.78 17.01
CA LEU A 8 -2.59 16.73 15.61
C LEU A 8 -1.43 16.53 14.64
N ASP A 9 -0.30 17.22 14.83
CA ASP A 9 0.91 17.03 14.01
C ASP A 9 1.43 15.59 14.12
N VAL A 10 1.56 15.07 15.34
CA VAL A 10 2.02 13.71 15.60
C VAL A 10 1.09 12.68 14.96
N GLU A 11 -0.22 12.83 15.15
CA GLU A 11 -1.23 11.93 14.59
C GLU A 11 -1.19 11.91 13.06
N GLN A 12 -1.20 13.06 12.42
CA GLN A 12 -1.14 13.18 10.95
C GLN A 12 0.14 12.56 10.37
N ARG A 13 1.27 12.72 11.05
CA ARG A 13 2.54 12.12 10.62
C ARG A 13 2.53 10.60 10.78
N MET A 14 1.95 10.07 11.87
CA MET A 14 1.81 8.64 12.09
C MET A 14 0.84 8.01 11.08
N GLU A 15 -0.27 8.67 10.79
CA GLU A 15 -1.23 8.27 9.76
C GLU A 15 -0.56 8.16 8.39
N LYS A 16 0.22 9.17 8.00
CA LYS A 16 1.00 9.13 6.75
C LYS A 16 1.99 7.97 6.70
N ALA A 17 2.64 7.65 7.82
CA ALA A 17 3.56 6.52 7.88
C ALA A 17 2.83 5.18 7.64
N VAL A 18 1.64 5.01 8.21
CA VAL A 18 0.79 3.84 7.98
C VAL A 18 0.24 3.80 6.56
N ASP A 19 -0.12 4.95 5.97
CA ASP A 19 -0.54 5.02 4.57
C ASP A 19 0.57 4.62 3.60
N VAL A 20 1.81 5.02 3.85
CA VAL A 20 2.97 4.57 3.08
C VAL A 20 3.12 3.05 3.17
N LEU A 21 3.00 2.47 4.37
CA LEU A 21 3.01 1.01 4.55
C LEU A 21 1.89 0.35 3.75
N LYS A 22 0.67 0.86 3.83
CA LYS A 22 -0.50 0.35 3.09
C LYS A 22 -0.24 0.30 1.58
N HIS A 23 0.28 1.38 1.01
CA HIS A 23 0.62 1.44 -0.41
C HIS A 23 1.73 0.45 -0.78
N SER A 24 2.78 0.36 0.05
CA SER A 24 3.88 -0.58 -0.17
C SER A 24 3.42 -2.03 -0.10
N LEU A 25 2.56 -2.38 0.86
CA LEU A 25 1.99 -3.72 0.98
C LEU A 25 1.07 -4.06 -0.20
N ALA A 26 0.30 -3.10 -0.71
CA ALA A 26 -0.56 -3.31 -1.88
C ALA A 26 0.23 -3.69 -3.14
N GLY A 27 1.47 -3.23 -3.28
CA GLY A 27 2.38 -3.57 -4.37
C GLY A 27 2.97 -4.98 -4.31
N ILE A 28 2.85 -5.69 -3.17
CA ILE A 28 3.39 -7.05 -3.01
C ILE A 28 2.44 -8.06 -3.68
N ARG A 29 2.99 -8.92 -4.54
CA ARG A 29 2.24 -10.02 -5.18
C ARG A 29 1.87 -11.07 -4.14
N THR A 30 0.62 -11.50 -4.16
CA THR A 30 0.11 -12.55 -3.24
C THR A 30 -0.13 -13.89 -3.93
N GLY A 31 0.17 -13.99 -5.22
CA GLY A 31 -0.21 -15.17 -6.03
C GLY A 31 -1.69 -15.21 -6.40
N ARG A 32 -2.49 -14.31 -5.84
CA ARG A 32 -3.92 -14.18 -6.21
C ARG A 32 -4.10 -13.09 -7.25
N ALA A 33 -5.04 -13.32 -8.14
CA ALA A 33 -5.47 -12.33 -9.12
C ALA A 33 -6.12 -11.14 -8.41
N ASN A 34 -5.53 -9.96 -8.62
CA ASN A 34 -6.06 -8.70 -8.12
C ASN A 34 -6.09 -7.69 -9.28
N PRO A 35 -7.22 -7.04 -9.55
CA PRO A 35 -7.29 -5.98 -10.55
C PRO A 35 -6.22 -4.91 -10.41
N GLY A 36 -5.80 -4.61 -9.17
CA GLY A 36 -4.73 -3.65 -8.89
C GLY A 36 -3.37 -3.99 -9.49
N LEU A 37 -3.12 -5.25 -9.87
CA LEU A 37 -1.86 -5.66 -10.51
C LEU A 37 -1.66 -5.01 -11.90
N VAL A 38 -2.74 -4.61 -12.56
CA VAL A 38 -2.70 -3.97 -13.87
C VAL A 38 -3.06 -2.47 -13.82
N ASP A 39 -3.31 -1.93 -12.64
CA ASP A 39 -3.71 -0.51 -12.46
C ASP A 39 -2.66 0.48 -12.97
N SER A 40 -1.39 0.14 -12.87
CA SER A 40 -0.27 0.96 -13.37
C SER A 40 -0.07 0.87 -14.88
N LEU A 41 -0.76 -0.08 -15.55
CA LEU A 41 -0.61 -0.30 -16.97
C LEU A 41 -1.17 0.89 -17.77
N ARG A 42 -0.37 1.43 -18.66
CA ARG A 42 -0.78 2.43 -19.64
C ARG A 42 -0.85 1.78 -21.02
N VAL A 43 -1.99 1.95 -21.66
CA VAL A 43 -2.26 1.44 -23.01
C VAL A 43 -2.17 2.58 -23.98
N GLU A 44 -1.45 2.40 -25.06
CA GLU A 44 -1.40 3.39 -26.13
C GLU A 44 -2.64 3.24 -27.02
N VAL A 45 -3.63 4.09 -26.79
CA VAL A 45 -4.90 4.10 -27.52
C VAL A 45 -4.98 5.38 -28.33
N TYR A 46 -5.17 5.25 -29.65
CA TYR A 46 -5.23 6.37 -30.59
C TYR A 46 -4.03 7.34 -30.48
N GLY A 47 -2.83 6.79 -30.21
CA GLY A 47 -1.60 7.59 -30.11
C GLY A 47 -1.41 8.32 -28.77
N SER A 48 -2.21 8.00 -27.75
CA SER A 48 -2.10 8.57 -26.41
C SER A 48 -2.00 7.49 -25.33
N PRO A 49 -1.02 7.59 -24.40
CA PRO A 49 -0.90 6.66 -23.28
C PRO A 49 -2.03 6.89 -22.28
N THR A 50 -2.98 5.97 -22.23
CA THR A 50 -4.18 6.04 -21.40
C THR A 50 -4.15 4.98 -20.31
N PRO A 51 -4.49 5.28 -19.05
CA PRO A 51 -4.61 4.28 -17.99
C PRO A 51 -5.62 3.20 -18.35
N ILE A 52 -5.31 1.93 -18.05
CA ILE A 52 -6.15 0.79 -18.42
C ILE A 52 -7.59 0.92 -17.91
N LYS A 53 -7.80 1.52 -16.73
CA LYS A 53 -9.14 1.75 -16.15
C LYS A 53 -10.04 2.66 -16.98
N GLN A 54 -9.47 3.49 -17.85
CA GLN A 54 -10.24 4.37 -18.73
C GLN A 54 -10.66 3.70 -20.03
N VAL A 55 -9.98 2.63 -20.43
CA VAL A 55 -10.22 1.93 -21.70
C VAL A 55 -10.87 0.56 -21.52
N ALA A 56 -10.84 0.01 -20.30
CA ALA A 56 -11.39 -1.30 -20.01
C ALA A 56 -11.88 -1.43 -18.57
N SER A 57 -12.84 -2.33 -18.36
CA SER A 57 -13.22 -2.84 -17.05
C SER A 57 -12.30 -3.98 -16.67
N VAL A 58 -11.71 -3.94 -15.47
CA VAL A 58 -10.81 -4.96 -14.95
C VAL A 58 -11.46 -5.64 -13.75
N GLY A 59 -11.50 -6.97 -13.76
CA GLY A 59 -12.04 -7.78 -12.67
C GLY A 59 -11.22 -9.04 -12.45
N ALA A 60 -11.38 -9.66 -11.30
CA ALA A 60 -10.79 -10.96 -10.95
C ALA A 60 -11.93 -11.90 -10.52
N PRO A 61 -12.62 -12.54 -11.49
CA PRO A 61 -13.72 -13.47 -11.19
C PRO A 61 -13.24 -14.74 -10.52
N GLU A 62 -11.98 -15.12 -10.74
CA GLU A 62 -11.32 -16.29 -10.15
C GLU A 62 -10.03 -15.87 -9.44
N PRO A 63 -9.61 -16.63 -8.41
CA PRO A 63 -8.41 -16.30 -7.63
C PRO A 63 -7.11 -16.26 -8.44
N THR A 64 -7.07 -16.94 -9.59
CA THR A 64 -5.90 -17.07 -10.46
C THR A 64 -6.04 -16.37 -11.80
N GLN A 65 -7.14 -15.65 -12.03
CA GLN A 65 -7.42 -15.07 -13.33
C GLN A 65 -7.89 -13.62 -13.24
N ILE A 66 -7.24 -12.74 -13.98
CA ILE A 66 -7.69 -11.37 -14.22
C ILE A 66 -8.38 -11.33 -15.57
N VAL A 67 -9.55 -10.72 -15.62
CA VAL A 67 -10.32 -10.51 -16.86
C VAL A 67 -10.40 -9.03 -17.15
N ILE A 68 -9.93 -8.64 -18.33
CA ILE A 68 -9.97 -7.28 -18.85
C ILE A 68 -11.02 -7.24 -19.96
N ARG A 69 -12.02 -6.38 -19.79
CA ARG A 69 -13.10 -6.18 -20.79
C ARG A 69 -12.96 -4.79 -21.36
N PRO A 70 -12.42 -4.64 -22.58
CA PRO A 70 -12.34 -3.36 -23.24
C PRO A 70 -13.72 -2.77 -23.50
N TYR A 71 -13.85 -1.45 -23.35
CA TYR A 71 -15.08 -0.75 -23.73
C TYR A 71 -15.23 -0.65 -25.25
N ASP A 72 -14.09 -0.58 -25.96
CA ASP A 72 -14.03 -0.62 -27.41
C ASP A 72 -13.28 -1.89 -27.88
N PRO A 73 -13.92 -2.79 -28.64
CA PRO A 73 -13.29 -4.00 -29.17
C PRO A 73 -12.05 -3.70 -30.05
N GLY A 74 -11.99 -2.52 -30.66
CA GLY A 74 -10.84 -2.08 -31.46
C GLY A 74 -9.55 -1.92 -30.69
N THR A 75 -9.62 -1.74 -29.36
CA THR A 75 -8.45 -1.51 -28.49
C THR A 75 -7.84 -2.79 -27.93
N ILE A 76 -8.42 -3.97 -28.19
CA ILE A 76 -7.95 -5.26 -27.66
C ILE A 76 -6.48 -5.49 -27.97
N LYS A 77 -6.07 -5.29 -29.22
CA LYS A 77 -4.68 -5.50 -29.66
C LYS A 77 -3.70 -4.55 -28.98
N ASP A 78 -4.12 -3.32 -28.71
CA ASP A 78 -3.30 -2.32 -28.04
C ASP A 78 -3.12 -2.68 -26.56
N ILE A 79 -4.17 -3.18 -25.93
CA ILE A 79 -4.12 -3.69 -24.53
C ILE A 79 -3.21 -4.92 -24.44
N GLU A 80 -3.34 -5.87 -25.37
CA GLU A 80 -2.46 -7.06 -25.43
C GLU A 80 -0.99 -6.68 -25.56
N LYS A 81 -0.67 -5.75 -26.48
CA LYS A 81 0.69 -5.27 -26.66
C LYS A 81 1.23 -4.58 -25.41
N ALA A 82 0.41 -3.75 -24.75
CA ALA A 82 0.80 -3.08 -23.53
C ALA A 82 1.10 -4.07 -22.40
N ILE A 83 0.31 -5.14 -22.27
CA ILE A 83 0.54 -6.20 -21.30
C ILE A 83 1.82 -6.97 -21.59
N GLN A 84 2.06 -7.35 -22.87
CA GLN A 84 3.28 -8.05 -23.30
C GLN A 84 4.54 -7.22 -23.11
N ALA A 85 4.45 -5.90 -23.34
CA ALA A 85 5.55 -4.97 -23.15
C ALA A 85 5.81 -4.61 -21.67
N SER A 86 4.87 -4.93 -20.79
CA SER A 86 4.99 -4.65 -19.36
C SER A 86 5.85 -5.69 -18.64
N ASP A 87 6.53 -5.25 -17.58
CA ASP A 87 7.31 -6.14 -16.69
C ASP A 87 6.44 -7.04 -15.78
N LEU A 88 5.12 -7.08 -16.02
CA LEU A 88 4.18 -7.85 -15.21
C LEU A 88 4.34 -9.37 -15.40
N GLY A 89 4.93 -9.81 -16.51
CA GLY A 89 5.20 -11.23 -16.79
C GLY A 89 3.93 -12.06 -17.04
N PHE A 90 2.82 -11.42 -17.44
CA PHE A 90 1.59 -12.10 -17.79
C PHE A 90 1.53 -12.35 -19.29
N THR A 91 0.99 -13.53 -19.66
CA THR A 91 0.67 -13.85 -21.05
C THR A 91 -0.83 -13.58 -21.28
N PRO A 92 -1.19 -12.58 -22.10
CA PRO A 92 -2.60 -12.32 -22.39
C PRO A 92 -3.17 -13.39 -23.29
N LEU A 93 -4.37 -13.86 -22.98
CA LEU A 93 -5.18 -14.74 -23.80
C LEU A 93 -6.48 -14.01 -24.16
N SER A 94 -6.66 -13.72 -25.43
CA SER A 94 -7.84 -13.02 -25.96
C SER A 94 -8.79 -13.97 -26.66
N ASP A 95 -10.09 -13.80 -26.45
CA ASP A 95 -11.15 -14.46 -27.18
C ASP A 95 -11.87 -13.51 -28.19
N GLY A 96 -11.27 -12.33 -28.44
CA GLY A 96 -11.83 -11.30 -29.30
C GLY A 96 -12.84 -10.36 -28.63
N ARG A 97 -13.23 -10.62 -27.38
CA ARG A 97 -14.13 -9.80 -26.57
C ARG A 97 -13.51 -9.40 -25.24
N VAL A 98 -12.79 -10.31 -24.63
CA VAL A 98 -12.13 -10.11 -23.33
C VAL A 98 -10.70 -10.63 -23.39
N ILE A 99 -9.84 -10.05 -22.56
CA ILE A 99 -8.47 -10.51 -22.37
C ILE A 99 -8.39 -11.16 -21.00
N ARG A 100 -7.87 -12.38 -20.94
CA ARG A 100 -7.67 -13.14 -19.72
C ARG A 100 -6.20 -13.20 -19.41
N LEU A 101 -5.83 -12.89 -18.17
CA LEU A 101 -4.48 -13.00 -17.65
C LEU A 101 -4.45 -14.07 -16.58
N ASN A 102 -3.71 -15.13 -16.80
CA ASN A 102 -3.46 -16.14 -15.78
C ASN A 102 -2.34 -15.66 -14.88
N VAL A 103 -2.61 -15.61 -13.58
CA VAL A 103 -1.62 -15.28 -12.55
C VAL A 103 -0.98 -16.60 -12.11
N PRO A 104 0.31 -16.85 -12.42
CA PRO A 104 0.95 -18.08 -12.01
C PRO A 104 1.08 -18.14 -10.49
N PRO A 105 0.94 -19.31 -9.86
CA PRO A 105 1.14 -19.47 -8.44
C PRO A 105 2.59 -19.13 -8.06
N LEU A 106 2.77 -18.53 -6.90
CA LEU A 106 4.09 -18.24 -6.37
C LEU A 106 4.78 -19.52 -5.89
N SER A 107 6.06 -19.69 -6.21
CA SER A 107 6.86 -20.77 -5.60
C SER A 107 7.04 -20.51 -4.10
N THR A 108 7.32 -21.58 -3.34
CA THR A 108 7.55 -21.48 -1.89
C THR A 108 8.69 -20.51 -1.55
N GLU A 109 9.74 -20.48 -2.37
CA GLU A 109 10.86 -19.57 -2.19
C GLU A 109 10.44 -18.11 -2.40
N VAL A 110 9.69 -17.83 -3.46
CA VAL A 110 9.18 -16.48 -3.73
C VAL A 110 8.24 -16.04 -2.62
N ARG A 111 7.35 -16.90 -2.12
CA ARG A 111 6.50 -16.58 -0.97
C ARG A 111 7.30 -16.19 0.28
N ARG A 112 8.37 -16.96 0.59
CA ARG A 112 9.26 -16.64 1.73
C ARG A 112 9.93 -15.28 1.58
N ASN A 113 10.41 -14.97 0.39
CA ASN A 113 11.01 -13.66 0.10
C ASN A 113 9.99 -12.53 0.25
N MET A 114 8.75 -12.74 -0.20
CA MET A 114 7.66 -11.76 -0.03
C MET A 114 7.32 -11.53 1.45
N VAL A 115 7.24 -12.60 2.25
CA VAL A 115 7.04 -12.49 3.71
C VAL A 115 8.20 -11.73 4.36
N GLY A 116 9.44 -12.01 3.96
CA GLY A 116 10.60 -11.23 4.41
C GLY A 116 10.45 -9.74 4.12
N ARG A 117 10.05 -9.40 2.91
CA ARG A 117 9.83 -7.99 2.52
C ARG A 117 8.69 -7.32 3.28
N ILE A 118 7.59 -8.05 3.57
CA ILE A 118 6.49 -7.55 4.39
C ILE A 118 6.98 -7.18 5.79
N LYS A 119 7.80 -8.04 6.41
CA LYS A 119 8.37 -7.78 7.75
C LYS A 119 9.32 -6.58 7.77
N GLU A 120 10.13 -6.41 6.72
CA GLU A 120 10.97 -5.22 6.57
C GLU A 120 10.12 -3.95 6.50
N LEU A 121 9.08 -3.92 5.67
CA LEU A 121 8.18 -2.77 5.53
C LEU A 121 7.45 -2.44 6.83
N ASP A 122 7.00 -3.45 7.57
CA ASP A 122 6.38 -3.27 8.90
C ASP A 122 7.36 -2.63 9.89
N GLU A 123 8.60 -3.12 9.94
CA GLU A 123 9.62 -2.55 10.84
C GLU A 123 10.03 -1.14 10.41
N GLU A 124 10.17 -0.86 9.11
CA GLU A 124 10.40 0.51 8.60
C GLU A 124 9.30 1.47 9.06
N CYS A 125 8.04 1.06 8.99
CA CYS A 125 6.91 1.84 9.47
C CYS A 125 6.97 2.09 10.98
N LYS A 126 7.26 1.06 11.78
CA LYS A 126 7.41 1.18 13.24
C LYS A 126 8.56 2.12 13.63
N VAL A 127 9.68 2.03 12.91
CA VAL A 127 10.81 2.97 13.11
C VAL A 127 10.38 4.40 12.83
N ALA A 128 9.62 4.64 11.76
CA ALA A 128 9.08 5.97 11.45
C ALA A 128 8.16 6.46 12.58
N ILE A 129 7.23 5.62 13.06
CA ILE A 129 6.31 5.94 14.16
C ILE A 129 7.09 6.27 15.44
N ARG A 130 8.12 5.49 15.79
CA ARG A 130 8.98 5.77 16.97
C ARG A 130 9.76 7.08 16.84
N ASN A 131 10.22 7.42 15.63
CA ASN A 131 10.88 8.70 15.39
C ASN A 131 9.90 9.87 15.56
N ILE A 132 8.68 9.75 15.03
CA ILE A 132 7.64 10.77 15.20
C ILE A 132 7.31 10.97 16.69
N ARG A 133 7.20 9.88 17.46
CA ARG A 133 7.04 9.96 18.93
C ARG A 133 8.17 10.72 19.59
N ARG A 134 9.43 10.42 19.20
CA ARG A 134 10.60 11.12 19.78
C ARG A 134 10.56 12.61 19.47
N ASP A 135 10.20 12.98 18.24
CA ASP A 135 10.08 14.36 17.82
C ASP A 135 8.95 15.07 18.58
N GLY A 136 7.78 14.44 18.71
CA GLY A 136 6.68 14.97 19.52
C GLY A 136 7.06 15.20 20.97
N ASN A 137 7.75 14.25 21.60
CA ASN A 137 8.24 14.38 22.95
C ASN A 137 9.24 15.55 23.10
N LYS A 138 10.15 15.73 22.13
CA LYS A 138 11.08 16.89 22.14
C LYS A 138 10.33 18.20 22.01
N THR A 139 9.29 18.25 21.17
CA THR A 139 8.46 19.44 21.05
C THR A 139 7.76 19.77 22.36
N CYS A 140 7.21 18.77 23.07
CA CYS A 140 6.62 18.96 24.40
C CYS A 140 7.63 19.52 25.40
N ASP A 141 8.85 18.97 25.45
CA ASP A 141 9.92 19.45 26.34
C ASP A 141 10.35 20.89 26.01
N GLN A 142 10.42 21.24 24.72
CA GLN A 142 10.75 22.60 24.31
C GLN A 142 9.66 23.58 24.68
N GLN A 143 8.38 23.25 24.43
CA GLN A 143 7.25 24.11 24.80
C GLN A 143 7.15 24.33 26.33
N GLN A 144 7.50 23.31 27.12
CA GLN A 144 7.55 23.45 28.57
C GLN A 144 8.71 24.41 29.03
N LYS A 145 9.90 24.28 28.40
CA LYS A 145 11.02 25.20 28.67
C LYS A 145 10.68 26.64 28.30
N ASP A 146 9.96 26.82 27.21
CA ASP A 146 9.48 28.12 26.73
C ASP A 146 8.29 28.67 27.56
N LYS A 147 7.88 27.92 28.60
CA LYS A 147 6.74 28.24 29.48
C LYS A 147 5.39 28.32 28.74
N ALA A 148 5.28 27.75 27.57
CA ALA A 148 4.04 27.65 26.81
C ALA A 148 3.16 26.48 27.31
N LEU A 149 3.76 25.44 27.92
CA LEU A 149 3.08 24.34 28.58
C LEU A 149 3.52 24.21 30.03
N SER A 150 2.61 23.81 30.91
CA SER A 150 2.94 23.39 32.27
C SER A 150 3.60 21.99 32.27
N GLU A 151 4.20 21.58 33.40
CA GLU A 151 4.77 20.24 33.55
C GLU A 151 3.70 19.16 33.41
N ASP A 152 2.54 19.36 34.02
CA ASP A 152 1.42 18.41 33.94
C ASP A 152 0.92 18.26 32.49
N GLN A 153 0.75 19.38 31.77
CA GLN A 153 0.35 19.37 30.35
C GLN A 153 1.39 18.64 29.48
N ARG A 154 2.68 18.88 29.70
CA ARG A 154 3.75 18.16 29.01
C ARG A 154 3.66 16.66 29.23
N ASP A 155 3.50 16.23 30.48
CA ASP A 155 3.51 14.81 30.84
C ASP A 155 2.26 14.09 30.33
N ASP A 156 1.10 14.74 30.40
CA ASP A 156 -0.14 14.20 29.86
C ASP A 156 -0.10 14.11 28.32
N THR A 157 0.42 15.15 27.66
CA THR A 157 0.61 15.12 26.20
C THR A 157 1.55 13.98 25.76
N LYS A 158 2.64 13.74 26.51
CA LYS A 158 3.54 12.61 26.23
C LYS A 158 2.86 11.25 26.42
N LYS A 159 1.93 11.11 27.40
CA LYS A 159 1.14 9.89 27.57
C LYS A 159 0.21 9.69 26.36
N GLU A 160 -0.45 10.74 25.90
CA GLU A 160 -1.30 10.66 24.70
C GLU A 160 -0.51 10.29 23.45
N ILE A 161 0.66 10.88 23.23
CA ILE A 161 1.58 10.51 22.15
C ILE A 161 1.97 9.03 22.25
N GLN A 162 2.18 8.52 23.47
CA GLN A 162 2.49 7.09 23.65
C GLN A 162 1.30 6.18 23.32
N GLU A 163 0.08 6.57 23.63
CA GLU A 163 -1.13 5.81 23.24
C GLU A 163 -1.36 5.85 21.73
N LEU A 164 -1.16 7.01 21.08
CA LEU A 164 -1.15 7.11 19.62
C LEU A 164 -0.11 6.16 19.00
N THR A 165 1.10 6.15 19.55
CA THR A 165 2.17 5.24 19.10
C THR A 165 1.72 3.78 19.13
N LYS A 166 1.15 3.31 20.23
CA LYS A 166 0.65 1.93 20.36
C LYS A 166 -0.46 1.63 19.36
N THR A 167 -1.36 2.57 19.16
CA THR A 167 -2.47 2.43 18.22
C THR A 167 -1.97 2.23 16.79
N TYR A 168 -1.06 3.10 16.33
CA TYR A 168 -0.53 3.03 14.97
C TYR A 168 0.44 1.85 14.77
N GLU A 169 1.26 1.49 15.76
CA GLU A 169 2.06 0.24 15.71
C GLU A 169 1.17 -1.01 15.62
N THR A 170 0.07 -1.05 16.37
CA THR A 170 -0.91 -2.16 16.31
C THR A 170 -1.57 -2.23 14.94
N GLN A 171 -1.91 -1.08 14.36
CA GLN A 171 -2.49 -1.00 13.02
C GLN A 171 -1.50 -1.51 11.96
N ALA A 172 -0.24 -1.09 12.02
CA ALA A 172 0.81 -1.56 11.12
C ALA A 172 0.98 -3.08 11.21
N ASN A 173 1.08 -3.63 12.43
CA ASN A 173 1.16 -5.08 12.65
C ASN A 173 -0.02 -5.85 12.04
N LYS A 174 -1.25 -5.36 12.23
CA LYS A 174 -2.46 -6.01 11.67
C LYS A 174 -2.42 -6.04 10.15
N MET A 175 -1.99 -4.93 9.53
CA MET A 175 -1.91 -4.84 8.07
C MET A 175 -0.84 -5.77 7.52
N ALA A 176 0.34 -5.82 8.15
CA ALA A 176 1.42 -6.71 7.77
C ALA A 176 1.01 -8.19 7.93
N ALA A 177 0.42 -8.56 9.08
CA ALA A 177 -0.04 -9.93 9.33
C ALA A 177 -1.13 -10.38 8.34
N ALA A 178 -2.08 -9.50 8.00
CA ALA A 178 -3.08 -9.79 6.99
C ALA A 178 -2.42 -10.06 5.62
N ARG A 179 -1.42 -9.24 5.25
CA ARG A 179 -0.71 -9.41 3.99
C ARG A 179 0.17 -10.66 3.95
N GLU A 180 0.84 -11.01 5.06
CA GLU A 180 1.56 -12.28 5.20
C GLU A 180 0.65 -13.48 4.98
N LYS A 181 -0.55 -13.44 5.58
CA LYS A 181 -1.56 -14.47 5.40
C LYS A 181 -1.97 -14.58 3.94
N ASP A 182 -2.26 -13.47 3.27
CA ASP A 182 -2.63 -13.45 1.84
C ASP A 182 -1.55 -14.06 0.93
N VAL A 183 -0.26 -13.90 1.29
CA VAL A 183 0.87 -14.48 0.55
C VAL A 183 1.03 -15.97 0.83
N MET A 184 0.71 -16.43 2.04
CA MET A 184 0.90 -17.83 2.47
C MET A 184 -0.31 -18.71 2.17
N ASP A 185 -1.52 -18.16 2.20
CA ASP A 185 -2.75 -18.88 1.85
C ASP A 185 -2.81 -19.10 0.32
N GLU A 186 -3.08 -20.34 -0.09
CA GLU A 186 -3.30 -20.72 -1.49
C GLU A 186 -4.68 -20.32 -1.98
#